data_e865a3b40e8e3a492d2ba996486b8346
#
_entry.id   e865a3b40e8e3a492d2ba996486b8346
#
_cell.length_a   1.000
_cell.length_b   1.000
_cell.length_c   1.000
_cell.angle_alpha   90.00
_cell.angle_beta   90.00
_cell.angle_gamma   90.00
#
_symmetry.space_group_name_H-M   'P 1'
#
loop_
_entity.id
_entity.type
_entity.pdbx_description
1 polymer ?
#
loop_
_entity_poly.entity_id
_entity_poly.type
_entity_poly.pdbx_seq_one_letter_code
_entity_poly.pdbx_strand_id
1 'polypeptide(L)'
;YEISCSLVGSEMCIRDSLDTLAAVRLNGTNTIRVHSKGYPLCEVCLDELEPKKSEVNTTPALIRGVAARFSQMGCKLEGFDAYCESTVLPGSGLSSSASFEVLIGTIINCLFFGKKLSAIEIAQVGQFVENVFFGKPCGLMDQMASSVGGMVYIDFEKSESPVVHM
;
A
#
# COMPACT_ATOMS: atom_id res chain seq x y z
N TYR A 1 10.67 4.03 13.70
CA TYR A 1 10.83 2.73 13.02
C TYR A 1 11.10 2.96 11.54
N GLU A 2 12.00 2.19 10.97
CA GLU A 2 12.22 2.14 9.54
C GLU A 2 11.47 0.93 9.00
N ILE A 3 10.56 1.16 8.05
CA ILE A 3 9.79 0.10 7.39
C ILE A 3 10.14 0.15 5.92
N SER A 4 10.66 -0.94 5.40
CA SER A 4 11.01 -1.13 4.01
C SER A 4 9.99 -2.04 3.34
N CYS A 5 9.55 -1.65 2.15
CA CYS A 5 8.78 -2.48 1.24
C CYS A 5 9.50 -2.49 -0.11
N SER A 6 10.03 -3.65 -0.49
CA SER A 6 10.72 -3.81 -1.77
C SER A 6 9.71 -4.09 -2.87
N LEU A 7 9.73 -3.29 -3.92
CA LEU A 7 9.04 -3.58 -5.16
C LEU A 7 9.79 -4.63 -5.94
N VAL A 8 9.09 -5.67 -6.26
CA VAL A 8 9.57 -6.71 -7.12
C VAL A 8 8.94 -6.53 -8.50
N GLY A 9 9.67 -5.87 -9.41
CA GLY A 9 9.24 -5.70 -10.78
C GLY A 9 9.25 -7.01 -11.58
N SER A 10 8.56 -7.02 -12.72
CA SER A 10 8.44 -8.17 -13.63
C SER A 10 9.72 -8.53 -14.39
N GLU A 11 10.79 -7.75 -14.27
CA GLU A 11 12.05 -7.98 -14.96
C GLU A 11 13.19 -8.27 -13.99
N MET A 12 13.81 -9.42 -14.17
CA MET A 12 14.78 -10.04 -13.26
C MET A 12 16.03 -9.21 -12.95
N CYS A 13 16.36 -8.20 -13.76
CA CYS A 13 17.57 -7.37 -13.60
C CYS A 13 17.32 -5.96 -13.04
N ILE A 14 16.09 -5.46 -13.08
CA ILE A 14 15.72 -4.11 -12.57
C ILE A 14 15.22 -4.19 -11.13
N ARG A 15 14.79 -5.33 -10.73
CA ARG A 15 14.01 -5.67 -9.56
C ARG A 15 14.73 -5.52 -8.22
N ASP A 16 16.01 -5.84 -8.15
CA ASP A 16 16.81 -5.80 -6.92
C ASP A 16 17.24 -4.38 -6.53
N SER A 17 16.80 -3.37 -7.30
CA SER A 17 17.22 -1.97 -7.15
C SER A 17 16.08 -0.98 -6.96
N LEU A 18 14.80 -1.41 -7.01
CA LEU A 18 13.65 -0.52 -6.93
C LEU A 18 12.86 -0.75 -5.64
N ASP A 19 13.05 0.18 -4.72
CA ASP A 19 12.44 0.12 -3.40
C ASP A 19 11.54 1.32 -3.15
N THR A 20 10.53 1.11 -2.29
CA THR A 20 9.81 2.19 -1.63
C THR A 20 10.01 2.01 -0.13
N LEU A 21 10.62 3.01 0.49
CA LEU A 21 11.01 3.01 1.90
C LEU A 21 10.20 4.04 2.67
N ALA A 22 9.94 3.78 3.95
CA ALA A 22 9.37 4.76 4.84
C ALA A 22 10.04 4.77 6.21
N ALA A 23 10.32 5.97 6.71
CA ALA A 23 10.59 6.22 8.12
C ALA A 23 9.29 6.65 8.80
N VAL A 24 8.91 5.96 9.88
CA VAL A 24 7.58 6.11 10.49
C VAL A 24 7.67 6.37 11.99
N ARG A 25 6.81 7.27 12.50
CA ARG A 25 6.62 7.52 13.93
C ARG A 25 5.15 7.72 14.27
N LEU A 26 4.74 7.31 15.46
CA LEU A 26 3.44 7.68 16.02
C LEU A 26 3.43 9.19 16.33
N ASN A 27 2.32 9.86 16.05
CA ASN A 27 2.22 11.30 16.25
C ASN A 27 1.22 11.72 17.34
N GLY A 28 0.57 10.75 17.98
CA GLY A 28 -0.38 10.99 19.07
C GLY A 28 -1.64 11.73 18.66
N THR A 29 -1.94 11.78 17.37
CA THR A 29 -3.14 12.44 16.82
C THR A 29 -4.06 11.41 16.16
N ASN A 30 -5.20 11.86 15.64
CA ASN A 30 -6.13 11.05 14.85
C ASN A 30 -5.95 11.29 13.33
N THR A 31 -4.71 11.56 12.90
CA THR A 31 -4.41 11.91 11.50
C THR A 31 -3.16 11.18 11.01
N ILE A 32 -3.28 10.52 9.86
CA ILE A 32 -2.14 9.98 9.13
C ILE A 32 -1.56 11.09 8.26
N ARG A 33 -0.25 11.33 8.40
CA ARG A 33 0.49 12.29 7.59
C ARG A 33 1.58 11.57 6.83
N VAL A 34 1.54 11.68 5.51
CA VAL A 34 2.55 11.06 4.64
C VAL A 34 3.20 12.11 3.77
N HIS A 35 4.49 12.22 3.86
CA HIS A 35 5.31 13.07 3.00
C HIS A 35 6.21 12.20 2.14
N SER A 36 5.90 12.10 0.85
CA SER A 36 6.76 11.44 -0.13
C SER A 36 7.73 12.46 -0.73
N LYS A 37 8.99 12.09 -0.89
CA LYS A 37 10.03 12.95 -1.47
C LYS A 37 9.61 13.50 -2.84
N GLY A 38 9.58 14.82 -2.96
CA GLY A 38 9.17 15.51 -4.19
C GLY A 38 7.66 15.75 -4.36
N TYR A 39 6.86 15.36 -3.38
CA TYR A 39 5.40 15.54 -3.38
C TYR A 39 4.93 16.34 -2.17
N PRO A 40 3.76 17.00 -2.26
CA PRO A 40 3.18 17.70 -1.12
C PRO A 40 2.83 16.73 0.01
N LEU A 41 2.77 17.26 1.23
CA LEU A 41 2.30 16.53 2.40
C LEU A 41 0.83 16.11 2.19
N CYS A 42 0.55 14.83 2.42
CA CYS A 42 -0.81 14.28 2.44
C CYS A 42 -1.26 14.05 3.88
N GLU A 43 -2.47 14.48 4.20
CA GLU A 43 -3.09 14.30 5.51
C GLU A 43 -4.44 13.62 5.36
N VAL A 44 -4.67 12.56 6.16
CA VAL A 44 -5.93 11.81 6.19
C VAL A 44 -6.41 11.69 7.63
N CYS A 45 -7.58 12.26 7.92
CA CYS A 45 -8.23 12.10 9.21
C CYS A 45 -8.86 10.71 9.34
N LEU A 46 -8.62 10.03 10.46
CA LEU A 46 -9.13 8.69 10.73
C LEU A 46 -10.63 8.67 11.09
N ASP A 47 -11.23 9.81 11.41
CA ASP A 47 -12.68 9.92 11.62
C ASP A 47 -13.48 9.90 10.31
N GLU A 48 -12.81 10.12 9.17
CA GLU A 48 -13.44 10.26 7.85
C GLU A 48 -12.83 9.27 6.87
N LEU A 49 -13.16 7.99 7.00
CA LEU A 49 -12.58 6.92 6.17
C LEU A 49 -13.48 6.50 4.98
N GLU A 50 -14.56 7.21 4.72
CA GLU A 50 -15.41 6.95 3.55
C GLU A 50 -14.77 7.44 2.24
N PRO A 51 -15.03 6.76 1.09
CA PRO A 51 -14.53 7.19 -0.21
C PRO A 51 -15.00 8.61 -0.55
N LYS A 52 -14.09 9.47 -0.99
CA LYS A 52 -14.39 10.85 -1.40
C LYS A 52 -14.24 11.00 -2.91
N LYS A 53 -15.29 11.43 -3.61
CA LYS A 53 -15.26 11.66 -5.06
C LYS A 53 -14.20 12.66 -5.48
N SER A 54 -13.90 13.64 -4.63
CA SER A 54 -12.85 14.65 -4.87
C SER A 54 -11.43 14.11 -4.79
N GLU A 55 -11.24 12.91 -4.21
CA GLU A 55 -9.93 12.28 -4.02
C GLU A 55 -9.64 11.20 -5.08
N VAL A 56 -10.56 10.89 -5.99
CA VAL A 56 -10.35 9.90 -7.05
C VAL A 56 -9.07 10.22 -7.83
N ASN A 57 -8.22 9.20 -8.05
CA ASN A 57 -6.90 9.29 -8.66
C ASN A 57 -5.89 10.14 -7.87
N THR A 58 -6.04 10.24 -6.55
CA THR A 58 -5.11 10.99 -5.70
C THR A 58 -4.49 10.14 -4.60
N THR A 59 -3.31 10.53 -4.10
CA THR A 59 -2.62 9.86 -2.99
C THR A 59 -3.45 9.76 -1.71
N PRO A 60 -4.21 10.81 -1.28
CA PRO A 60 -5.10 10.70 -0.13
C PRO A 60 -6.13 9.57 -0.24
N ALA A 61 -6.66 9.27 -1.43
CA ALA A 61 -7.57 8.15 -1.64
C ALA A 61 -6.94 6.80 -1.29
N LEU A 62 -5.66 6.61 -1.69
CA LEU A 62 -4.91 5.38 -1.39
C LEU A 62 -4.71 5.21 0.12
N ILE A 63 -4.25 6.25 0.82
CA ILE A 63 -4.03 6.21 2.27
C ILE A 63 -5.35 5.95 3.01
N ARG A 64 -6.41 6.69 2.64
CA ARG A 64 -7.75 6.56 3.22
C ARG A 64 -8.31 5.16 3.02
N GLY A 65 -8.18 4.62 1.80
CA GLY A 65 -8.68 3.29 1.46
C GLY A 65 -8.01 2.18 2.26
N VAL A 66 -6.67 2.23 2.40
CA VAL A 66 -5.93 1.26 3.22
C VAL A 66 -6.36 1.36 4.68
N ALA A 67 -6.42 2.57 5.26
CA ALA A 67 -6.87 2.79 6.62
C ALA A 67 -8.31 2.29 6.84
N ALA A 68 -9.23 2.60 5.91
CA ALA A 68 -10.61 2.11 5.94
C ALA A 68 -10.68 0.59 5.97
N ARG A 69 -9.91 -0.07 5.10
CA ARG A 69 -9.92 -1.54 5.01
C ARG A 69 -9.41 -2.18 6.30
N PHE A 70 -8.32 -1.68 6.87
CA PHE A 70 -7.83 -2.17 8.17
C PHE A 70 -8.84 -1.90 9.31
N SER A 71 -9.49 -0.75 9.31
CA SER A 71 -10.54 -0.44 10.29
C SER A 71 -11.73 -1.41 10.18
N GLN A 72 -12.18 -1.75 8.95
CA GLN A 72 -13.23 -2.76 8.71
C GLN A 72 -12.84 -4.14 9.24
N MET A 73 -11.54 -4.48 9.24
CA MET A 73 -11.02 -5.73 9.81
C MET A 73 -10.85 -5.66 11.34
N GLY A 74 -11.29 -4.59 11.99
CA GLY A 74 -11.24 -4.41 13.45
C GLY A 74 -9.89 -3.89 13.96
N CYS A 75 -9.03 -3.36 13.09
CA CYS A 75 -7.79 -2.71 13.50
C CYS A 75 -8.10 -1.37 14.19
N LYS A 76 -7.57 -1.15 15.38
CA LYS A 76 -7.61 0.16 16.05
C LYS A 76 -6.44 1.00 15.55
N LEU A 77 -6.77 2.00 14.74
CA LEU A 77 -5.79 2.89 14.14
C LEU A 77 -5.52 4.10 15.03
N GLU A 78 -4.28 4.55 15.01
CA GLU A 78 -3.84 5.83 15.57
C GLU A 78 -3.08 6.60 14.49
N GLY A 79 -2.96 7.91 14.67
CA GLY A 79 -2.22 8.74 13.73
C GLY A 79 -0.72 8.46 13.76
N PHE A 80 -0.11 8.56 12.60
CA PHE A 80 1.34 8.46 12.43
C PHE A 80 1.84 9.43 11.37
N ASP A 81 3.11 9.78 11.47
CA ASP A 81 3.83 10.50 10.42
C ASP A 81 4.72 9.50 9.68
N ALA A 82 4.71 9.57 8.35
CA ALA A 82 5.60 8.79 7.50
C ALA A 82 6.33 9.70 6.50
N TYR A 83 7.64 9.52 6.40
CA TYR A 83 8.43 10.08 5.31
C TYR A 83 8.82 8.96 4.36
N CYS A 84 8.41 9.09 3.09
CA CYS A 84 8.59 8.05 2.09
C CYS A 84 9.58 8.51 0.99
N GLU A 85 10.43 7.59 0.58
CA GLU A 85 11.28 7.73 -0.60
C GLU A 85 11.10 6.51 -1.49
N SER A 86 10.92 6.71 -2.80
CA SER A 86 10.73 5.65 -3.76
C SER A 86 11.66 5.83 -4.95
N THR A 87 12.28 4.75 -5.39
CA THR A 87 13.00 4.67 -6.65
C THR A 87 12.07 4.24 -7.80
N VAL A 88 10.82 3.85 -7.48
CA VAL A 88 9.78 3.54 -8.47
C VAL A 88 9.19 4.83 -9.01
N LEU A 89 9.55 5.16 -10.24
CA LEU A 89 9.09 6.39 -10.87
C LEU A 89 7.61 6.28 -11.29
N PRO A 90 6.78 7.29 -11.00
CA PRO A 90 5.43 7.37 -11.54
C PRO A 90 5.44 7.38 -13.07
N GLY A 91 4.53 6.63 -13.67
CA GLY A 91 4.44 6.53 -15.14
C GLY A 91 5.48 5.62 -15.79
N SER A 92 6.35 4.95 -15.02
CA SER A 92 7.33 3.99 -15.54
C SER A 92 6.74 2.64 -15.98
N GLY A 93 5.44 2.41 -15.76
CA GLY A 93 4.81 1.10 -15.98
C GLY A 93 5.05 0.09 -14.85
N LEU A 94 5.72 0.48 -13.77
CA LEU A 94 6.09 -0.39 -12.64
C LEU A 94 5.12 -0.27 -11.46
N SER A 95 3.91 0.25 -11.69
CA SER A 95 2.82 0.33 -10.70
C SER A 95 3.21 0.99 -9.37
N SER A 96 3.61 2.26 -9.46
CA SER A 96 3.95 3.06 -8.26
C SER A 96 2.79 3.18 -7.25
N SER A 97 1.53 3.13 -7.70
CA SER A 97 0.36 3.09 -6.82
C SER A 97 0.32 1.82 -5.97
N ALA A 98 0.48 0.65 -6.60
CA ALA A 98 0.49 -0.64 -5.91
C ALA A 98 1.62 -0.71 -4.86
N SER A 99 2.82 -0.23 -5.21
CA SER A 99 3.94 -0.14 -4.26
C SER A 99 3.61 0.73 -3.06
N PHE A 100 2.99 1.88 -3.29
CA PHE A 100 2.63 2.80 -2.23
C PHE A 100 1.53 2.22 -1.32
N GLU A 101 0.50 1.58 -1.89
CA GLU A 101 -0.57 0.91 -1.14
C GLU A 101 -0.02 -0.20 -0.25
N VAL A 102 0.85 -1.05 -0.80
CA VAL A 102 1.52 -2.13 -0.07
C VAL A 102 2.39 -1.57 1.05
N LEU A 103 3.12 -0.46 0.83
CA LEU A 103 3.90 0.20 1.86
C LEU A 103 3.01 0.67 3.01
N ILE A 104 1.93 1.42 2.74
CA ILE A 104 1.00 1.90 3.76
C ILE A 104 0.34 0.73 4.49
N GLY A 105 -0.08 -0.33 3.77
CA GLY A 105 -0.63 -1.54 4.35
C GLY A 105 0.36 -2.24 5.29
N THR A 106 1.63 -2.34 4.89
CA THR A 106 2.70 -2.92 5.71
C THR A 106 2.94 -2.09 6.97
N ILE A 107 2.97 -0.75 6.86
CA ILE A 107 3.10 0.15 8.02
C ILE A 107 1.99 -0.12 9.02
N ILE A 108 0.73 -0.08 8.58
CA ILE A 108 -0.43 -0.28 9.47
C ILE A 108 -0.43 -1.69 10.07
N ASN A 109 -0.14 -2.71 9.29
CA ASN A 109 -0.04 -4.09 9.75
C ASN A 109 1.03 -4.26 10.85
N CYS A 110 2.18 -3.60 10.68
CA CYS A 110 3.27 -3.65 11.66
C CYS A 110 2.98 -2.85 12.93
N LEU A 111 2.44 -1.64 12.80
CA LEU A 111 2.25 -0.74 13.94
C LEU A 111 1.01 -1.08 14.78
N PHE A 112 -0.09 -1.44 14.13
CA PHE A 112 -1.40 -1.49 14.79
C PHE A 112 -2.09 -2.84 14.72
N PHE A 113 -1.72 -3.72 13.79
CA PHE A 113 -2.40 -4.99 13.59
C PHE A 113 -1.58 -6.22 14.02
N GLY A 114 -0.40 -6.00 14.58
CA GLY A 114 0.47 -7.07 15.12
C GLY A 114 0.99 -8.03 14.05
N LYS A 115 1.16 -7.57 12.81
CA LYS A 115 1.61 -8.34 11.64
C LYS A 115 0.72 -9.55 11.33
N LYS A 116 -0.59 -9.42 11.53
CA LYS A 116 -1.55 -10.51 11.31
C LYS A 116 -1.79 -10.82 9.84
N LEU A 117 -1.66 -9.83 8.95
CA LEU A 117 -1.84 -10.04 7.52
C LEU A 117 -0.55 -10.57 6.89
N SER A 118 -0.71 -11.57 6.05
CA SER A 118 0.31 -12.05 5.12
C SER A 118 0.54 -11.04 3.98
N ALA A 119 1.62 -11.22 3.23
CA ALA A 119 1.91 -10.43 2.04
C ALA A 119 0.76 -10.50 1.00
N ILE A 120 0.15 -11.68 0.84
CA ILE A 120 -0.99 -11.88 -0.06
C ILE A 120 -2.20 -11.04 0.38
N GLU A 121 -2.53 -11.06 1.67
CA GLU A 121 -3.65 -10.29 2.20
C GLU A 121 -3.41 -8.77 2.12
N ILE A 122 -2.17 -8.32 2.30
CA ILE A 122 -1.80 -6.90 2.07
C ILE A 122 -1.99 -6.53 0.59
N ALA A 123 -1.61 -7.41 -0.35
CA ALA A 123 -1.86 -7.19 -1.76
C ALA A 123 -3.36 -7.08 -2.08
N GLN A 124 -4.19 -7.92 -1.47
CA GLN A 124 -5.65 -7.87 -1.61
C GLN A 124 -6.25 -6.57 -1.04
N VAL A 125 -5.69 -6.06 0.07
CA VAL A 125 -6.04 -4.71 0.57
C VAL A 125 -5.75 -3.65 -0.48
N GLY A 126 -4.58 -3.65 -1.10
CA GLY A 126 -4.22 -2.70 -2.16
C GLY A 126 -5.18 -2.77 -3.35
N GLN A 127 -5.47 -3.96 -3.87
CA GLN A 127 -6.43 -4.14 -4.95
C GLN A 127 -7.81 -3.56 -4.61
N PHE A 128 -8.32 -3.83 -3.41
CA PHE A 128 -9.57 -3.26 -2.93
C PHE A 128 -9.53 -1.73 -2.95
N VAL A 129 -8.43 -1.14 -2.51
CA VAL A 129 -8.25 0.31 -2.45
C VAL A 129 -8.24 0.94 -3.84
N GLU A 130 -7.51 0.38 -4.80
CA GLU A 130 -7.49 0.88 -6.17
C GLU A 130 -8.89 0.81 -6.81
N ASN A 131 -9.62 -0.27 -6.59
CA ASN A 131 -10.94 -0.46 -7.18
C ASN A 131 -12.02 0.43 -6.55
N VAL A 132 -11.98 0.65 -5.23
CA VAL A 132 -13.07 1.31 -4.49
C VAL A 132 -12.80 2.78 -4.19
N PHE A 133 -11.56 3.13 -3.83
CA PHE A 133 -11.20 4.47 -3.39
C PHE A 133 -10.50 5.28 -4.47
N PHE A 134 -9.53 4.68 -5.14
CA PHE A 134 -8.77 5.36 -6.18
C PHE A 134 -9.54 5.48 -7.50
N GLY A 135 -10.48 4.55 -7.75
CA GLY A 135 -11.36 4.59 -8.92
C GLY A 135 -10.73 4.05 -10.20
N LYS A 136 -9.66 3.26 -10.09
CA LYS A 136 -8.99 2.60 -11.20
C LYS A 136 -9.16 1.08 -11.08
N PRO A 137 -10.05 0.45 -11.87
CA PRO A 137 -10.19 -1.00 -11.87
C PRO A 137 -8.88 -1.69 -12.21
N CYS A 138 -8.40 -2.54 -11.33
CA CYS A 138 -7.16 -3.28 -11.52
C CYS A 138 -7.30 -4.75 -11.12
N GLY A 139 -6.41 -5.59 -11.68
CA GLY A 139 -6.17 -6.95 -11.21
C GLY A 139 -5.31 -6.96 -9.93
N LEU A 140 -4.98 -8.14 -9.44
CA LEU A 140 -4.19 -8.30 -8.20
C LEU A 140 -2.67 -8.40 -8.47
N MET A 141 -2.25 -8.49 -9.71
CA MET A 141 -0.88 -8.85 -10.09
C MET A 141 0.15 -7.85 -9.56
N ASP A 142 -0.09 -6.55 -9.74
CA ASP A 142 0.85 -5.50 -9.37
C ASP A 142 1.06 -5.42 -7.87
N GLN A 143 -0.03 -5.51 -7.10
CA GLN A 143 0.02 -5.53 -5.64
C GLN A 143 0.70 -6.80 -5.12
N MET A 144 0.46 -7.95 -5.76
CA MET A 144 1.15 -9.20 -5.41
C MET A 144 2.65 -9.11 -5.67
N ALA A 145 3.05 -8.64 -6.84
CA ALA A 145 4.46 -8.45 -7.17
C ALA A 145 5.15 -7.52 -6.17
N SER A 146 4.47 -6.43 -5.77
CA SER A 146 5.00 -5.48 -4.79
C SER A 146 5.07 -6.03 -3.36
N SER A 147 4.13 -6.88 -2.96
CA SER A 147 4.00 -7.33 -1.58
C SER A 147 4.78 -8.61 -1.28
N VAL A 148 4.75 -9.59 -2.20
CA VAL A 148 5.38 -10.90 -2.00
C VAL A 148 6.88 -10.83 -2.25
N GLY A 149 7.28 -10.08 -3.23
CA GLY A 149 8.68 -9.99 -3.63
C GLY A 149 9.19 -11.27 -4.31
N GLY A 150 10.34 -11.20 -4.91
CA GLY A 150 10.96 -12.33 -5.59
C GLY A 150 10.30 -12.69 -6.93
N MET A 151 10.70 -13.80 -7.54
CA MET A 151 10.04 -14.36 -8.72
C MET A 151 8.85 -15.18 -8.22
N VAL A 152 7.64 -14.78 -8.61
CA VAL A 152 6.41 -15.44 -8.19
C VAL A 152 5.65 -15.95 -9.39
N TYR A 153 5.11 -17.15 -9.26
CA TYR A 153 4.07 -17.68 -10.14
C TYR A 153 2.73 -17.54 -9.40
N ILE A 154 1.77 -16.87 -10.00
CA ILE A 154 0.47 -16.61 -9.40
C ILE A 154 -0.59 -17.34 -10.23
N ASP A 155 -1.28 -18.29 -9.59
CA ASP A 155 -2.45 -18.94 -10.18
C ASP A 155 -3.72 -18.20 -9.75
N PHE A 156 -4.41 -17.64 -10.73
CA PHE A 156 -5.66 -16.90 -10.55
C PHE A 156 -6.92 -17.75 -10.87
N GLU A 157 -6.83 -19.08 -10.93
CA GLU A 157 -7.99 -19.93 -11.15
C GLU A 157 -9.12 -19.58 -10.18
N LYS A 158 -8.77 -19.25 -8.94
CA LYS A 158 -9.68 -18.68 -7.95
C LYS A 158 -9.24 -17.25 -7.62
N SER A 159 -9.85 -16.27 -8.30
CA SER A 159 -9.50 -14.85 -8.14
C SER A 159 -9.62 -14.33 -6.69
N GLU A 160 -10.51 -14.92 -5.88
CA GLU A 160 -10.71 -14.57 -4.47
C GLU A 160 -9.63 -15.17 -3.54
N SER A 161 -8.94 -16.22 -3.98
CA SER A 161 -7.91 -16.91 -3.20
C SER A 161 -6.81 -17.42 -4.14
N PRO A 162 -5.99 -16.50 -4.69
CA PRO A 162 -4.92 -16.87 -5.61
C PRO A 162 -3.86 -17.71 -4.91
N VAL A 163 -3.35 -18.69 -5.63
CA VAL A 163 -2.24 -19.54 -5.16
C VAL A 163 -0.93 -18.94 -5.65
N VAL A 164 -0.02 -18.66 -4.72
CA VAL A 164 1.29 -18.08 -5.01
C VAL A 164 2.37 -19.10 -4.76
N HIS A 165 3.18 -19.38 -5.77
CA HIS A 165 4.37 -20.21 -5.70
C HIS A 165 5.62 -19.34 -5.83
N MET A 166 6.55 -19.50 -4.91
CA MET A 166 7.88 -18.86 -4.92
C MET A 166 8.93 -19.82 -5.44
#